data_c91b36a86182ec0d9c3458713a482beb
#
_entry.id   c91b36a86182ec0d9c3458713a482beb
#
_cell.length_a   1.000
_cell.length_b   1.000
_cell.length_c   1.000
_cell.angle_alpha   90.00
_cell.angle_beta   90.00
_cell.angle_gamma   90.00
#
_symmetry.space_group_name_H-M   'P 1'
#
loop_
_entity.id
_entity.type
_entity.pdbx_description
1 polymer ?
#
loop_
_entity_poly.entity_id
_entity_poly.type
_entity_poly.pdbx_seq_one_letter_code
_entity_poly.pdbx_strand_id
1 'polypeptide(L)'
;MNKTGLFLSFAFFAAAPLSTAETVHSSGKGRAQVKKTEITQRHTKQTDGKPLADGFGSLSHQDARVREILSLVTPDADVGKLNMMSLRPWKNGLQVALVCLNKHPLGDFYRENPNHYAQCGADSGNPVAQMTLAMLTKDADGKFALAATPYTERYDYEEKDEFYPSPKLAMNGKRQFVVQIPDGGLQIGLPARLDFAAYRLNDKTDAFGLRLQNTVGYAGGGSLEEFMVLFAVIEGRLKPVLNANTFTLENIAGSWNKDGTRRHDVYTDTYILKMSPQQHNGFYDIIWREKGMKNGERKVYRWDAEKQEYGSLE
;
A
#
# COMPACT_ATOMS: atom_id res chain seq x y z
N MET A 1 50.35 16.71 30.69
CA MET A 1 49.09 17.21 30.13
C MET A 1 49.09 16.86 28.63
N ASN A 2 48.61 15.67 28.28
CA ASN A 2 48.49 15.20 26.90
C ASN A 2 47.02 15.21 26.48
N LYS A 3 46.72 16.03 25.50
CA LYS A 3 45.41 16.04 24.84
C LYS A 3 45.46 15.07 23.67
N THR A 4 44.80 13.93 23.79
CA THR A 4 44.60 12.99 22.68
C THR A 4 43.32 13.41 21.96
N GLY A 5 43.48 13.96 20.76
CA GLY A 5 42.35 14.26 19.88
C GLY A 5 41.88 13.00 19.18
N LEU A 6 40.58 12.70 19.34
CA LEU A 6 39.91 11.61 18.66
C LEU A 6 39.47 12.10 17.28
N PHE A 7 40.13 11.64 16.24
CA PHE A 7 39.69 11.86 14.85
C PHE A 7 38.59 10.86 14.51
N LEU A 8 37.36 11.35 14.38
CA LEU A 8 36.27 10.59 13.75
C LEU A 8 36.46 10.64 12.23
N SER A 9 36.91 9.53 11.65
CA SER A 9 36.91 9.35 10.20
C SER A 9 35.49 9.10 9.72
N PHE A 10 34.87 10.09 9.08
CA PHE A 10 33.67 9.88 8.27
C PHE A 10 34.05 9.13 7.00
N ALA A 11 33.70 7.86 6.91
CA ALA A 11 33.80 7.12 5.67
C ALA A 11 32.66 7.60 4.73
N PHE A 12 33.02 8.41 3.75
CA PHE A 12 32.17 8.68 2.59
C PHE A 12 32.02 7.38 1.80
N PHE A 13 30.87 6.74 1.89
CA PHE A 13 30.48 5.74 0.89
C PHE A 13 30.19 6.47 -0.42
N ALA A 14 31.19 6.51 -1.28
CA ALA A 14 30.98 6.88 -2.67
C ALA A 14 30.07 5.83 -3.31
N ALA A 15 28.88 6.25 -3.71
CA ALA A 15 27.98 5.43 -4.51
C ALA A 15 28.70 5.11 -5.83
N ALA A 16 29.16 3.87 -5.99
CA ALA A 16 29.71 3.38 -7.24
C ALA A 16 28.66 3.50 -8.35
N PRO A 17 29.04 3.93 -9.56
CA PRO A 17 28.09 3.97 -10.67
C PRO A 17 27.63 2.56 -10.99
N LEU A 18 26.33 2.33 -10.92
CA LEU A 18 25.68 1.08 -11.36
C LEU A 18 25.85 0.93 -12.88
N SER A 19 26.98 0.38 -13.30
CA SER A 19 27.22 0.05 -14.70
C SER A 19 27.31 -1.45 -14.87
N THR A 20 26.21 -2.13 -15.11
CA THR A 20 26.26 -3.49 -15.64
C THR A 20 25.00 -3.83 -16.41
N ALA A 21 25.18 -4.55 -17.48
CA ALA A 21 24.07 -5.06 -18.31
C ALA A 21 23.22 -6.01 -17.48
N GLU A 22 22.02 -5.57 -17.15
CA GLU A 22 20.98 -6.45 -16.61
C GLU A 22 20.49 -7.34 -17.75
N THR A 23 20.64 -8.65 -17.59
CA THR A 23 19.98 -9.59 -18.49
C THR A 23 18.58 -9.81 -17.94
N VAL A 24 17.59 -9.37 -18.68
CA VAL A 24 16.20 -9.53 -18.30
C VAL A 24 15.62 -10.66 -19.15
N HIS A 25 15.11 -11.66 -18.48
CA HIS A 25 14.51 -12.82 -19.12
C HIS A 25 12.98 -12.70 -19.12
N SER A 26 12.33 -12.94 -20.26
CA SER A 26 10.91 -13.25 -20.24
C SER A 26 10.75 -14.71 -19.87
N SER A 27 10.02 -15.03 -18.84
CA SER A 27 9.60 -16.40 -18.58
C SER A 27 8.40 -16.72 -19.49
N GLY A 28 8.20 -17.99 -19.85
CA GLY A 28 7.04 -18.44 -20.63
C GLY A 28 5.68 -18.21 -19.95
N LYS A 29 5.66 -17.50 -18.82
CA LYS A 29 4.48 -17.07 -18.08
C LYS A 29 4.19 -15.56 -18.20
N GLY A 30 4.78 -14.88 -19.20
CA GLY A 30 4.43 -13.49 -19.50
C GLY A 30 5.14 -12.42 -18.70
N ARG A 31 6.18 -12.72 -17.95
CA ARG A 31 6.99 -11.71 -17.26
C ARG A 31 7.63 -10.77 -18.26
N ALA A 32 7.39 -9.48 -18.09
CA ALA A 32 7.89 -8.44 -18.99
C ALA A 32 9.25 -7.93 -18.56
N GLN A 33 10.10 -7.66 -19.56
CA GLN A 33 11.39 -7.02 -19.34
C GLN A 33 11.21 -5.58 -18.84
N VAL A 34 11.79 -5.27 -17.67
CA VAL A 34 11.81 -3.91 -17.13
C VAL A 34 13.09 -3.21 -17.56
N LYS A 35 12.95 -2.05 -18.19
CA LYS A 35 14.10 -1.22 -18.52
C LYS A 35 14.72 -0.68 -17.23
N LYS A 36 16.04 -0.73 -17.11
CA LYS A 36 16.82 -0.18 -15.99
C LYS A 36 16.39 1.23 -15.57
N THR A 37 16.00 2.05 -16.53
CA THR A 37 15.50 3.41 -16.34
C THR A 37 14.24 3.47 -15.48
N GLU A 38 13.33 2.50 -15.60
CA GLU A 38 12.07 2.48 -14.82
C GLU A 38 12.31 2.09 -13.37
N ILE A 39 13.21 1.13 -13.13
CA ILE A 39 13.61 0.72 -11.77
C ILE A 39 14.32 1.88 -11.08
N THR A 40 15.29 2.50 -11.74
CA THR A 40 16.03 3.67 -11.20
C THR A 40 15.07 4.82 -10.93
N GLN A 41 14.14 5.14 -11.83
CA GLN A 41 13.16 6.21 -11.63
C GLN A 41 12.20 5.92 -10.47
N ARG A 42 11.78 4.68 -10.27
CA ARG A 42 10.96 4.30 -9.11
C ARG A 42 11.76 4.41 -7.81
N HIS A 43 12.98 3.90 -7.79
CA HIS A 43 13.86 3.98 -6.63
C HIS A 43 14.20 5.44 -6.28
N THR A 44 14.57 6.25 -7.26
CA THR A 44 14.85 7.68 -7.07
C THR A 44 13.61 8.42 -6.55
N LYS A 45 12.41 8.14 -7.08
CA LYS A 45 11.17 8.72 -6.59
C LYS A 45 10.84 8.30 -5.14
N GLN A 46 11.28 7.14 -4.69
CA GLN A 46 11.11 6.71 -3.30
C GLN A 46 12.14 7.33 -2.36
N THR A 47 13.34 7.67 -2.86
CA THR A 47 14.45 8.17 -2.04
C THR A 47 14.61 9.69 -2.05
N ASP A 48 14.04 10.40 -3.03
CA ASP A 48 14.22 11.86 -3.18
C ASP A 48 13.46 12.72 -2.15
N GLY A 49 12.75 12.10 -1.20
CA GLY A 49 12.00 12.82 -0.15
C GLY A 49 10.93 13.79 -0.67
N LYS A 50 10.78 13.90 -2.01
CA LYS A 50 9.68 14.66 -2.60
C LYS A 50 8.40 13.85 -2.40
N PRO A 51 7.33 14.44 -1.81
CA PRO A 51 6.05 13.78 -1.82
C PRO A 51 5.78 13.40 -3.28
N LEU A 52 5.68 12.10 -3.55
CA LEU A 52 5.13 11.61 -4.80
C LEU A 52 3.84 12.38 -5.00
N ALA A 53 3.60 12.90 -6.23
CA ALA A 53 2.31 13.49 -6.59
C ALA A 53 1.27 12.46 -6.15
N ASP A 54 0.77 12.65 -4.94
CA ASP A 54 0.49 11.55 -4.10
C ASP A 54 -0.87 11.08 -4.52
N GLY A 55 -0.99 9.83 -4.77
CA GLY A 55 -2.26 9.21 -4.94
C GLY A 55 -3.17 9.34 -3.72
N PHE A 56 -2.76 10.04 -2.63
CA PHE A 56 -3.48 10.13 -1.38
C PHE A 56 -4.11 11.50 -1.11
N GLY A 57 -3.51 12.63 -1.51
CA GLY A 57 -3.90 13.95 -1.02
C GLY A 57 -3.73 14.05 0.48
N SER A 58 -2.53 13.73 0.97
CA SER A 58 -2.18 13.76 2.38
C SER A 58 -2.36 15.16 2.97
N LEU A 59 -2.99 15.23 4.13
CA LEU A 59 -3.21 16.46 4.87
C LEU A 59 -2.05 16.69 5.84
N SER A 60 -1.62 17.94 5.97
CA SER A 60 -0.75 18.35 7.07
C SER A 60 -1.46 18.13 8.41
N HIS A 61 -0.75 17.71 9.45
CA HIS A 61 -1.31 17.61 10.80
C HIS A 61 -1.92 18.92 11.34
N GLN A 62 -1.50 20.06 10.78
CA GLN A 62 -2.01 21.39 11.14
C GLN A 62 -3.26 21.78 10.32
N ASP A 63 -3.66 20.98 9.31
CA ASP A 63 -4.86 21.28 8.53
C ASP A 63 -6.10 21.20 9.42
N ALA A 64 -6.93 22.26 9.38
CA ALA A 64 -8.13 22.35 10.21
C ALA A 64 -9.10 21.16 10.02
N ARG A 65 -9.13 20.57 8.83
CA ARG A 65 -9.95 19.40 8.50
C ARG A 65 -9.55 18.14 9.26
N VAL A 66 -8.29 18.04 9.69
CA VAL A 66 -7.77 16.83 10.35
C VAL A 66 -8.55 16.53 11.61
N ARG A 67 -8.78 17.50 12.47
CA ARG A 67 -9.53 17.28 13.73
C ARG A 67 -10.98 16.92 13.46
N GLU A 68 -11.63 17.60 12.51
CA GLU A 68 -13.00 17.33 12.14
C GLU A 68 -13.16 15.88 11.61
N ILE A 69 -12.32 15.48 10.66
CA ILE A 69 -12.37 14.14 10.08
C ILE A 69 -12.02 13.07 11.12
N LEU A 70 -11.00 13.30 11.95
CA LEU A 70 -10.58 12.35 12.97
C LEU A 70 -11.71 12.08 13.97
N SER A 71 -12.41 13.13 14.42
CA SER A 71 -13.54 12.97 15.35
C SER A 71 -14.73 12.19 14.77
N LEU A 72 -14.91 12.22 13.45
CA LEU A 72 -15.95 11.45 12.76
C LEU A 72 -15.54 10.01 12.52
N VAL A 73 -14.30 9.80 12.11
CA VAL A 73 -13.81 8.50 11.60
C VAL A 73 -13.28 7.62 12.73
N THR A 74 -12.65 8.23 13.72
CA THR A 74 -12.05 7.54 14.89
C THR A 74 -12.22 8.43 16.14
N PRO A 75 -13.45 8.55 16.69
CA PRO A 75 -13.77 9.54 17.74
C PRO A 75 -12.92 9.42 19.00
N ASP A 76 -12.46 8.21 19.33
CA ASP A 76 -11.64 7.96 20.53
C ASP A 76 -10.14 8.05 20.26
N ALA A 77 -9.73 8.49 19.07
CA ALA A 77 -8.32 8.51 18.69
C ALA A 77 -7.57 9.70 19.32
N ASP A 78 -6.41 9.41 19.88
CA ASP A 78 -5.44 10.43 20.24
C ASP A 78 -4.81 11.02 18.97
N VAL A 79 -5.01 12.31 18.74
CA VAL A 79 -4.43 13.04 17.62
C VAL A 79 -2.90 12.96 17.58
N GLY A 80 -2.26 12.81 18.75
CA GLY A 80 -0.82 12.61 18.84
C GLY A 80 -0.32 11.32 18.19
N LYS A 81 -1.21 10.34 17.98
CA LYS A 81 -0.92 9.08 17.31
C LYS A 81 -1.15 9.11 15.79
N LEU A 82 -1.67 10.22 15.26
CA LEU A 82 -1.93 10.36 13.84
C LEU A 82 -0.61 10.32 13.05
N ASN A 83 -0.41 9.26 12.29
CA ASN A 83 0.72 9.14 11.37
C ASN A 83 0.40 9.82 10.04
N MET A 84 -0.71 9.41 9.42
CA MET A 84 -1.12 9.93 8.12
C MET A 84 -2.64 10.08 8.07
N MET A 85 -3.08 11.17 7.47
CA MET A 85 -4.45 11.34 7.01
C MET A 85 -4.44 11.77 5.56
N SER A 86 -5.16 11.05 4.72
CA SER A 86 -5.40 11.42 3.34
C SER A 86 -6.85 11.82 3.14
N LEU A 87 -7.11 12.71 2.19
CA LEU A 87 -8.46 13.09 1.79
C LEU A 87 -8.49 13.34 0.29
N ARG A 88 -9.25 12.53 -0.44
CA ARG A 88 -9.35 12.61 -1.89
C ARG A 88 -10.79 12.75 -2.35
N PRO A 89 -11.07 13.71 -3.23
CA PRO A 89 -12.37 13.79 -3.92
C PRO A 89 -12.62 12.50 -4.72
N TRP A 90 -13.84 12.05 -4.65
CA TRP A 90 -14.37 10.98 -5.48
C TRP A 90 -15.62 11.47 -6.20
N LYS A 91 -16.36 10.59 -6.86
CA LYS A 91 -17.54 10.93 -7.63
C LYS A 91 -18.72 11.40 -6.75
N ASN A 92 -19.66 12.11 -7.33
CA ASN A 92 -20.91 12.54 -6.71
C ASN A 92 -20.74 13.36 -5.42
N GLY A 93 -19.67 14.19 -5.34
CA GLY A 93 -19.38 14.98 -4.15
C GLY A 93 -18.84 14.21 -2.95
N LEU A 94 -18.67 12.90 -3.07
CA LEU A 94 -18.07 12.07 -2.04
C LEU A 94 -16.55 12.29 -1.97
N GLN A 95 -15.99 12.01 -0.80
CA GLN A 95 -14.56 12.02 -0.55
C GLN A 95 -14.15 10.74 0.16
N VAL A 96 -12.96 10.27 -0.12
CA VAL A 96 -12.36 9.11 0.54
C VAL A 96 -11.24 9.59 1.44
N ALA A 97 -11.30 9.20 2.70
CA ALA A 97 -10.27 9.45 3.69
C ALA A 97 -9.61 8.14 4.11
N LEU A 98 -8.28 8.14 4.25
CA LEU A 98 -7.50 7.09 4.89
C LEU A 98 -6.83 7.69 6.12
N VAL A 99 -7.02 7.08 7.28
CA VAL A 99 -6.45 7.49 8.56
C VAL A 99 -5.59 6.36 9.10
N CYS A 100 -4.34 6.68 9.40
CA CYS A 100 -3.37 5.75 9.98
C CYS A 100 -2.92 6.26 11.35
N LEU A 101 -3.10 5.43 12.37
CA LEU A 101 -2.71 5.74 13.74
C LEU A 101 -1.60 4.79 14.19
N ASN A 102 -0.57 5.33 14.80
CA ASN A 102 0.51 4.56 15.39
C ASN A 102 0.15 4.03 16.80
N LYS A 103 0.91 3.05 17.28
CA LYS A 103 0.77 2.49 18.63
C LYS A 103 1.03 3.55 19.70
N HIS A 104 2.03 4.38 19.50
CA HIS A 104 2.45 5.45 20.41
C HIS A 104 2.34 6.81 19.73
N PRO A 105 2.23 7.90 20.49
CA PRO A 105 2.27 9.25 19.95
C PRO A 105 3.57 9.49 19.15
N LEU A 106 3.46 10.27 18.08
CA LEU A 106 4.62 10.71 17.32
C LEU A 106 5.45 11.71 18.14
N GLY A 107 6.78 11.59 18.06
CA GLY A 107 7.70 12.57 18.62
C GLY A 107 7.58 13.94 17.94
N ASP A 108 8.09 14.99 18.59
CA ASP A 108 7.99 16.37 18.10
C ASP A 108 8.61 16.55 16.71
N PHE A 109 9.75 15.90 16.47
CA PHE A 109 10.40 15.93 15.15
C PHE A 109 9.44 15.56 14.02
N TYR A 110 8.58 14.60 14.22
CA TYR A 110 7.64 14.09 13.22
C TYR A 110 6.41 14.98 13.06
N ARG A 111 5.98 15.61 14.13
CA ARG A 111 4.91 16.60 14.12
C ARG A 111 5.32 17.89 13.40
N GLU A 112 6.60 18.25 13.49
CA GLU A 112 7.17 19.43 12.85
C GLU A 112 7.55 19.18 11.38
N ASN A 113 7.80 17.94 10.99
CA ASN A 113 8.19 17.54 9.64
C ASN A 113 7.17 16.57 9.00
N PRO A 114 5.92 17.00 8.76
CA PRO A 114 4.83 16.12 8.31
C PRO A 114 5.10 15.44 6.96
N ASN A 115 5.97 16.00 6.12
CA ASN A 115 6.36 15.41 4.85
C ASN A 115 7.25 14.17 4.99
N HIS A 116 7.83 13.93 6.17
CA HIS A 116 8.67 12.76 6.44
C HIS A 116 7.84 11.49 6.67
N TYR A 117 6.56 11.63 7.02
CA TYR A 117 5.66 10.56 7.46
C TYR A 117 4.35 10.48 6.66
N ALA A 118 4.33 10.99 5.44
CA ALA A 118 3.19 10.80 4.55
C ALA A 118 3.01 9.32 4.09
N GLN A 119 3.51 8.37 4.86
CA GLN A 119 3.38 6.95 4.59
C GLN A 119 2.74 6.27 5.77
N CYS A 120 1.61 5.63 5.54
CA CYS A 120 0.98 4.75 6.50
C CYS A 120 1.85 3.50 6.70
N GLY A 121 3.04 3.69 7.26
CA GLY A 121 4.09 2.68 7.36
C GLY A 121 4.48 2.40 8.80
N ALA A 122 5.02 1.22 9.04
CA ALA A 122 5.66 0.89 10.31
C ALA A 122 7.01 1.61 10.37
N ASP A 123 7.15 2.53 11.29
CA ASP A 123 8.45 2.95 11.78
C ASP A 123 8.94 1.91 12.80
N SER A 124 10.22 1.56 12.75
CA SER A 124 10.82 0.66 13.75
C SER A 124 10.62 1.26 15.14
N GLY A 125 9.89 0.55 16.01
CA GLY A 125 9.58 1.00 17.37
C GLY A 125 8.23 1.73 17.55
N ASN A 126 7.60 2.23 16.49
CA ASN A 126 6.26 2.84 16.58
C ASN A 126 5.35 2.40 15.41
N PRO A 127 4.92 1.15 15.40
CA PRO A 127 4.16 0.60 14.29
C PRO A 127 2.76 1.21 14.17
N VAL A 128 2.18 1.14 12.97
CA VAL A 128 0.77 1.49 12.74
C VAL A 128 -0.12 0.49 13.49
N ALA A 129 -0.88 0.97 14.44
CA ALA A 129 -1.79 0.16 15.24
C ALA A 129 -3.22 0.11 14.67
N GLN A 130 -3.58 1.08 13.84
CA GLN A 130 -4.91 1.16 13.24
C GLN A 130 -4.85 1.83 11.88
N MET A 131 -5.55 1.24 10.90
CA MET A 131 -5.90 1.88 9.64
C MET A 131 -7.40 1.95 9.48
N THR A 132 -7.92 3.14 9.17
CA THR A 132 -9.35 3.36 8.92
C THR A 132 -9.56 4.02 7.58
N LEU A 133 -10.41 3.43 6.77
CA LEU A 133 -10.85 3.96 5.50
C LEU A 133 -12.31 4.43 5.65
N ALA A 134 -12.59 5.66 5.23
CA ALA A 134 -13.91 6.26 5.37
C ALA A 134 -14.37 6.90 4.07
N MET A 135 -15.67 6.87 3.86
CA MET A 135 -16.35 7.64 2.82
C MET A 135 -17.10 8.80 3.46
N LEU A 136 -16.78 9.99 3.01
CA LEU A 136 -17.30 11.25 3.56
C LEU A 136 -18.13 12.00 2.52
N THR A 137 -19.09 12.74 3.01
CA THR A 137 -19.85 13.75 2.26
C THR A 137 -19.75 15.08 2.99
N LYS A 138 -20.26 16.15 2.38
CA LYS A 138 -20.46 17.43 3.07
C LYS A 138 -21.95 17.68 3.25
N ASP A 139 -22.32 18.14 4.43
CA ASP A 139 -23.67 18.63 4.70
C ASP A 139 -23.93 20.02 4.09
N ALA A 140 -25.12 20.57 4.35
CA ALA A 140 -25.53 21.87 3.85
C ALA A 140 -24.65 23.03 4.35
N ASP A 141 -24.02 22.87 5.51
CA ASP A 141 -23.12 23.84 6.14
C ASP A 141 -21.66 23.65 5.70
N GLY A 142 -21.40 22.68 4.83
CA GLY A 142 -20.08 22.34 4.32
C GLY A 142 -19.21 21.52 5.28
N LYS A 143 -19.77 21.05 6.39
CA LYS A 143 -19.10 20.16 7.36
C LYS A 143 -19.06 18.73 6.85
N PHE A 144 -18.05 17.99 7.25
CA PHE A 144 -17.94 16.58 6.92
C PHE A 144 -18.96 15.74 7.68
N ALA A 145 -19.51 14.75 6.99
CA ALA A 145 -20.36 13.71 7.55
C ALA A 145 -19.99 12.35 6.96
N LEU A 146 -20.24 11.27 7.70
CA LEU A 146 -20.02 9.92 7.21
C LEU A 146 -21.09 9.57 6.18
N ALA A 147 -20.66 9.17 4.98
CA ALA A 147 -21.55 8.64 3.94
C ALA A 147 -21.85 7.14 4.13
N ALA A 148 -21.01 6.44 4.89
CA ALA A 148 -21.17 5.05 5.28
C ALA A 148 -20.37 4.77 6.55
N THR A 149 -20.70 3.69 7.27
CA THR A 149 -19.86 3.21 8.38
C THR A 149 -18.45 2.91 7.90
N PRO A 150 -17.40 3.49 8.51
CA PRO A 150 -16.02 3.29 8.09
C PRO A 150 -15.56 1.83 8.21
N TYR A 151 -14.58 1.48 7.40
CA TYR A 151 -13.82 0.23 7.54
C TYR A 151 -12.58 0.48 8.37
N THR A 152 -12.37 -0.34 9.42
CA THR A 152 -11.23 -0.20 10.32
C THR A 152 -10.55 -1.54 10.55
N GLU A 153 -9.24 -1.58 10.39
CA GLU A 153 -8.38 -2.65 10.89
C GLU A 153 -7.55 -2.14 12.07
N ARG A 154 -7.47 -2.98 13.11
CA ARG A 154 -6.58 -2.78 14.27
C ARG A 154 -5.57 -3.90 14.31
N TYR A 155 -4.34 -3.54 14.65
CA TYR A 155 -3.21 -4.46 14.70
C TYR A 155 -2.72 -4.59 16.14
N ASP A 156 -2.65 -5.84 16.61
CA ASP A 156 -1.93 -6.18 17.83
C ASP A 156 -0.56 -6.72 17.43
N TYR A 157 0.46 -6.39 18.17
CA TYR A 157 1.83 -6.80 17.91
C TYR A 157 2.31 -7.74 19.02
N GLU A 158 3.12 -8.74 18.66
CA GLU A 158 3.84 -9.53 19.65
C GLU A 158 4.98 -8.69 20.22
N GLU A 159 5.10 -8.64 21.53
CA GLU A 159 6.13 -7.86 22.22
C GLU A 159 7.55 -8.42 22.03
N LYS A 160 7.70 -9.54 21.34
CA LYS A 160 8.96 -10.29 21.25
C LYS A 160 10.02 -9.68 20.34
N ASP A 161 9.64 -8.78 19.42
CA ASP A 161 10.57 -8.17 18.46
C ASP A 161 10.42 -6.64 18.47
N GLU A 162 11.29 -5.97 19.24
CA GLU A 162 11.34 -4.50 19.26
C GLU A 162 11.74 -3.90 17.89
N PHE A 163 12.47 -4.67 17.06
CA PHE A 163 12.99 -4.19 15.78
C PHE A 163 12.09 -4.44 14.58
N TYR A 164 11.29 -5.52 14.58
CA TYR A 164 10.38 -5.87 13.50
C TYR A 164 9.09 -6.45 14.06
N PRO A 165 8.21 -5.61 14.62
CA PRO A 165 6.97 -6.11 15.19
C PRO A 165 6.09 -6.72 14.09
N SER A 166 5.80 -8.02 14.21
CA SER A 166 4.87 -8.70 13.34
C SER A 166 3.43 -8.54 13.86
N PRO A 167 2.47 -8.15 13.02
CA PRO A 167 1.09 -8.05 13.45
C PRO A 167 0.51 -9.44 13.74
N LYS A 168 -0.18 -9.60 14.89
CA LYS A 168 -0.95 -10.82 15.16
C LYS A 168 -2.15 -10.89 14.23
N LEU A 169 -2.38 -12.05 13.61
CA LEU A 169 -3.67 -12.31 13.01
C LEU A 169 -4.73 -12.42 14.11
N ALA A 170 -5.81 -11.67 13.98
CA ALA A 170 -7.00 -11.98 14.76
C ALA A 170 -7.48 -13.38 14.37
N MET A 171 -7.75 -14.22 15.36
CA MET A 171 -8.04 -15.67 15.16
C MET A 171 -9.22 -15.95 14.22
N ASN A 172 -10.05 -14.96 13.86
CA ASN A 172 -11.29 -15.13 13.10
C ASN A 172 -11.50 -14.18 11.93
N GLY A 173 -10.49 -13.45 11.43
CA GLY A 173 -10.73 -12.46 10.37
C GLY A 173 -9.62 -12.38 9.34
N LYS A 174 -10.00 -12.46 8.08
CA LYS A 174 -9.15 -12.00 6.98
C LYS A 174 -8.84 -10.52 7.19
N ARG A 175 -7.59 -10.18 7.49
CA ARG A 175 -7.14 -8.79 7.48
C ARG A 175 -6.74 -8.43 6.05
N GLN A 176 -7.33 -7.41 5.51
CA GLN A 176 -7.13 -7.02 4.11
C GLN A 176 -5.77 -6.36 3.87
N PHE A 177 -5.21 -5.72 4.90
CA PHE A 177 -3.95 -5.00 4.80
C PHE A 177 -2.75 -5.78 5.33
N VAL A 178 -2.95 -7.03 5.74
CA VAL A 178 -1.86 -7.91 6.18
C VAL A 178 -1.58 -8.94 5.09
N VAL A 179 -0.34 -9.03 4.70
CA VAL A 179 0.15 -9.99 3.70
C VAL A 179 1.12 -10.96 4.36
N GLN A 180 1.11 -12.19 3.89
CA GLN A 180 2.07 -13.20 4.31
C GLN A 180 3.32 -13.09 3.42
N ILE A 181 4.47 -12.97 4.05
CA ILE A 181 5.75 -12.97 3.34
C ILE A 181 6.29 -14.40 3.18
N PRO A 182 7.14 -14.66 2.16
CA PRO A 182 7.63 -16.02 1.84
C PRO A 182 8.26 -16.77 3.01
N ASP A 183 8.90 -16.08 3.94
CA ASP A 183 9.57 -16.66 5.11
C ASP A 183 8.61 -16.96 6.28
N GLY A 184 7.29 -16.92 6.03
CA GLY A 184 6.26 -17.27 7.00
C GLY A 184 5.87 -16.16 7.97
N GLY A 185 6.40 -14.96 7.80
CA GLY A 185 6.02 -13.78 8.58
C GLY A 185 4.77 -13.10 8.04
N LEU A 186 4.20 -12.22 8.86
CA LEU A 186 3.11 -11.34 8.46
C LEU A 186 3.62 -9.90 8.41
N GLN A 187 3.26 -9.18 7.36
CA GLN A 187 3.61 -7.78 7.20
C GLN A 187 2.37 -6.96 6.85
N ILE A 188 2.28 -5.75 7.39
CA ILE A 188 1.24 -4.81 6.97
C ILE A 188 1.63 -4.28 5.60
N GLY A 189 0.72 -4.45 4.63
CA GLY A 189 0.85 -3.84 3.32
C GLY A 189 0.80 -2.32 3.46
N LEU A 190 1.84 -1.64 2.95
CA LEU A 190 1.89 -0.18 3.01
C LEU A 190 0.97 0.41 1.96
N PRO A 191 0.01 1.28 2.33
CA PRO A 191 -0.77 2.02 1.36
C PRO A 191 0.14 2.79 0.39
N ALA A 192 -0.03 2.52 -0.91
CA ALA A 192 0.75 3.16 -1.96
C ALA A 192 -0.02 4.28 -2.65
N ARG A 193 -1.33 4.11 -2.85
CA ARG A 193 -2.24 5.12 -3.42
C ARG A 193 -3.70 4.68 -3.39
N LEU A 194 -4.61 5.65 -3.45
CA LEU A 194 -6.00 5.43 -3.80
C LEU A 194 -6.14 5.31 -5.33
N ASP A 195 -6.97 4.38 -5.78
CA ASP A 195 -7.25 4.12 -7.21
C ASP A 195 -8.72 4.35 -7.49
N PHE A 196 -9.02 5.39 -8.26
CA PHE A 196 -10.37 5.83 -8.61
C PHE A 196 -10.76 5.48 -10.04
N ALA A 197 -10.20 4.41 -10.61
CA ALA A 197 -10.70 3.88 -11.87
C ALA A 197 -12.18 3.48 -11.74
N ALA A 198 -12.85 3.36 -12.88
CA ALA A 198 -14.30 3.11 -12.94
C ALA A 198 -14.61 1.65 -12.59
N TYR A 199 -14.59 1.30 -11.31
CA TYR A 199 -15.00 -0.02 -10.82
C TYR A 199 -16.51 0.00 -10.51
N ARG A 200 -17.33 -0.14 -11.55
CA ARG A 200 -18.78 -0.23 -11.41
C ARG A 200 -19.16 -1.68 -11.13
N LEU A 201 -19.55 -1.99 -9.91
CA LEU A 201 -19.86 -3.36 -9.49
C LEU A 201 -21.26 -3.79 -9.92
N ASN A 202 -22.21 -2.86 -9.95
CA ASN A 202 -23.55 -3.01 -10.54
C ASN A 202 -24.10 -1.62 -10.88
N ASP A 203 -25.38 -1.53 -11.26
CA ASP A 203 -25.99 -0.26 -11.66
C ASP A 203 -26.11 0.79 -10.55
N LYS A 204 -26.00 0.37 -9.28
CA LYS A 204 -26.15 1.22 -8.09
C LYS A 204 -24.89 1.32 -7.25
N THR A 205 -23.95 0.39 -7.43
CA THR A 205 -22.78 0.23 -6.56
C THR A 205 -21.50 0.44 -7.35
N ASP A 206 -20.76 1.42 -6.93
CA ASP A 206 -19.40 1.67 -7.41
C ASP A 206 -18.39 1.34 -6.32
N ALA A 207 -17.18 0.97 -6.73
CA ALA A 207 -16.06 0.77 -5.85
C ALA A 207 -14.91 1.73 -6.18
N PHE A 208 -14.03 1.91 -5.21
CA PHE A 208 -12.70 2.49 -5.41
C PHE A 208 -11.64 1.53 -4.88
N GLY A 209 -10.42 1.71 -5.32
CA GLY A 209 -9.30 0.86 -4.93
C GLY A 209 -8.38 1.53 -3.90
N LEU A 210 -7.82 0.75 -3.02
CA LEU A 210 -6.62 1.07 -2.26
C LEU A 210 -5.51 0.12 -2.72
N ARG A 211 -4.41 0.67 -3.23
CA ARG A 211 -3.23 -0.12 -3.57
C ARG A 211 -2.31 -0.20 -2.38
N LEU A 212 -1.90 -1.41 -2.08
CA LEU A 212 -0.98 -1.74 -1.01
C LEU A 212 0.31 -2.28 -1.61
N GLN A 213 1.43 -1.94 -1.02
CA GLN A 213 2.73 -2.47 -1.40
C GLN A 213 3.34 -3.27 -0.26
N ASN A 214 3.98 -4.35 -0.63
CA ASN A 214 4.84 -5.13 0.23
C ASN A 214 6.23 -5.20 -0.40
N THR A 215 7.27 -4.97 0.40
CA THR A 215 8.66 -5.00 -0.08
C THR A 215 9.46 -5.90 0.84
N VAL A 216 10.12 -6.88 0.24
CA VAL A 216 11.08 -7.76 0.94
C VAL A 216 12.45 -7.52 0.35
N GLY A 217 13.41 -7.18 1.21
CA GLY A 217 14.81 -6.98 0.82
C GLY A 217 15.71 -7.99 1.50
N TYR A 218 16.69 -8.49 0.77
CA TYR A 218 17.77 -9.33 1.30
C TYR A 218 19.10 -8.93 0.67
N ALA A 219 20.20 -9.46 1.21
CA ALA A 219 21.54 -9.15 0.71
C ALA A 219 21.70 -9.52 -0.78
N GLY A 220 21.61 -8.51 -1.63
CA GLY A 220 21.77 -8.62 -3.08
C GLY A 220 20.49 -8.84 -3.89
N GLY A 221 19.30 -8.74 -3.30
CA GLY A 221 18.06 -8.88 -4.04
C GLY A 221 16.84 -8.42 -3.26
N GLY A 222 15.66 -8.74 -3.76
CA GLY A 222 14.40 -8.43 -3.10
C GLY A 222 13.19 -8.59 -4.00
N SER A 223 12.03 -8.35 -3.45
CA SER A 223 10.77 -8.32 -4.19
C SER A 223 9.92 -7.13 -3.79
N LEU A 224 9.06 -6.70 -4.72
CA LEU A 224 8.00 -5.75 -4.47
C LEU A 224 6.71 -6.36 -5.02
N GLU A 225 5.70 -6.42 -4.20
CA GLU A 225 4.36 -6.82 -4.59
C GLU A 225 3.38 -5.66 -4.39
N GLU A 226 2.45 -5.48 -5.32
CA GLU A 226 1.36 -4.52 -5.20
C GLU A 226 0.03 -5.27 -5.26
N PHE A 227 -0.81 -5.02 -4.27
CA PHE A 227 -2.17 -5.56 -4.17
C PHE A 227 -3.17 -4.43 -4.36
N MET A 228 -4.29 -4.75 -4.99
CA MET A 228 -5.47 -3.89 -5.09
C MET A 228 -6.56 -4.44 -4.19
N VAL A 229 -6.97 -3.65 -3.21
CA VAL A 229 -8.18 -3.93 -2.43
C VAL A 229 -9.28 -2.99 -2.93
N LEU A 230 -10.36 -3.54 -3.48
CA LEU A 230 -11.54 -2.75 -3.85
C LEU A 230 -12.46 -2.61 -2.65
N PHE A 231 -12.93 -1.38 -2.44
CA PHE A 231 -13.88 -1.02 -1.39
C PHE A 231 -15.19 -0.52 -2.00
N ALA A 232 -16.30 -0.99 -1.47
CA ALA A 232 -17.64 -0.54 -1.82
C ALA A 232 -18.51 -0.36 -0.58
N VAL A 233 -19.56 0.46 -0.71
CA VAL A 233 -20.58 0.54 0.34
C VAL A 233 -21.60 -0.56 0.11
N ILE A 234 -21.64 -1.49 1.04
CA ILE A 234 -22.60 -2.60 1.09
C ILE A 234 -23.40 -2.47 2.38
N GLU A 235 -24.72 -2.38 2.25
CA GLU A 235 -25.63 -2.22 3.38
C GLU A 235 -25.25 -1.09 4.36
N GLY A 236 -24.86 0.07 3.79
CA GLY A 236 -24.48 1.25 4.58
C GLY A 236 -23.10 1.18 5.24
N ARG A 237 -22.30 0.17 4.95
CA ARG A 237 -20.95 -0.01 5.49
C ARG A 237 -19.92 -0.05 4.38
N LEU A 238 -18.81 0.61 4.57
CA LEU A 238 -17.66 0.47 3.69
C LEU A 238 -17.00 -0.89 3.94
N LYS A 239 -16.93 -1.72 2.92
CA LYS A 239 -16.37 -3.08 2.99
C LYS A 239 -15.33 -3.32 1.92
N PRO A 240 -14.26 -4.08 2.22
CA PRO A 240 -13.40 -4.66 1.20
C PRO A 240 -14.18 -5.75 0.46
N VAL A 241 -14.24 -5.66 -0.85
CA VAL A 241 -15.02 -6.57 -1.69
C VAL A 241 -14.16 -7.42 -2.63
N LEU A 242 -12.91 -7.05 -2.82
CA LEU A 242 -11.93 -7.82 -3.60
C LEU A 242 -10.53 -7.49 -3.09
N ASN A 243 -9.66 -8.52 -3.02
CA ASN A 243 -8.22 -8.35 -2.86
C ASN A 243 -7.52 -9.14 -3.98
N ALA A 244 -6.72 -8.46 -4.80
CA ALA A 244 -6.04 -9.08 -5.93
C ALA A 244 -4.63 -8.50 -6.11
N ASN A 245 -3.64 -9.36 -6.39
CA ASN A 245 -2.30 -8.92 -6.79
C ASN A 245 -2.38 -8.19 -8.13
N THR A 246 -1.73 -7.05 -8.25
CA THR A 246 -1.70 -6.25 -9.48
C THR A 246 -0.32 -6.01 -10.05
N PHE A 247 0.72 -6.26 -9.25
CA PHE A 247 2.10 -6.14 -9.71
C PHE A 247 3.03 -6.96 -8.84
N THR A 248 4.00 -7.62 -9.48
CA THR A 248 5.11 -8.29 -8.80
C THR A 248 6.41 -7.87 -9.48
N LEU A 249 7.42 -7.55 -8.69
CA LEU A 249 8.79 -7.37 -9.12
C LEU A 249 9.66 -8.28 -8.26
N GLU A 250 10.48 -9.10 -8.89
CA GLU A 250 11.51 -9.89 -8.24
C GLU A 250 12.88 -9.48 -8.79
N ASN A 251 13.81 -9.20 -7.90
CA ASN A 251 15.21 -8.91 -8.21
C ASN A 251 16.07 -10.00 -7.56
N ILE A 252 16.57 -10.91 -8.37
CA ILE A 252 17.32 -12.08 -7.91
C ILE A 252 18.79 -11.84 -8.18
N ALA A 253 19.60 -11.86 -7.12
CA ALA A 253 21.04 -11.73 -7.22
C ALA A 253 21.66 -12.97 -7.87
N GLY A 254 22.34 -12.76 -8.98
CA GLY A 254 23.11 -13.78 -9.70
C GLY A 254 24.57 -13.86 -9.23
N SER A 255 25.43 -14.34 -10.11
CA SER A 255 26.89 -14.49 -9.88
C SER A 255 27.62 -13.15 -9.90
N TRP A 256 28.76 -13.11 -9.21
CA TRP A 256 29.68 -11.98 -9.25
C TRP A 256 30.47 -11.96 -10.56
N ASN A 257 30.63 -10.77 -11.13
CA ASN A 257 31.50 -10.52 -12.27
C ASN A 257 32.96 -10.35 -11.78
N LYS A 258 33.91 -10.48 -12.71
CA LYS A 258 35.36 -10.30 -12.41
C LYS A 258 35.72 -8.89 -11.96
N ASP A 259 34.89 -7.90 -12.30
CA ASP A 259 35.07 -6.48 -11.94
C ASP A 259 34.48 -6.12 -10.57
N GLY A 260 34.01 -7.12 -9.81
CA GLY A 260 33.40 -6.91 -8.49
C GLY A 260 31.93 -6.44 -8.53
N THR A 261 31.34 -6.36 -9.71
CA THR A 261 29.89 -6.12 -9.84
C THR A 261 29.10 -7.40 -9.75
N ARG A 262 27.81 -7.33 -9.46
CA ARG A 262 26.93 -8.49 -9.37
C ARG A 262 25.87 -8.44 -10.46
N ARG A 263 25.67 -9.57 -11.12
CA ARG A 263 24.55 -9.75 -12.04
C ARG A 263 23.24 -9.83 -11.26
N HIS A 264 22.20 -9.23 -11.81
CA HIS A 264 20.84 -9.29 -11.29
C HIS A 264 19.88 -9.72 -12.39
N ASP A 265 19.03 -10.68 -12.08
CA ASP A 265 17.91 -11.07 -12.93
C ASP A 265 16.64 -10.44 -12.35
N VAL A 266 15.97 -9.60 -13.15
CA VAL A 266 14.78 -8.85 -12.74
C VAL A 266 13.57 -9.35 -13.51
N TYR A 267 12.54 -9.73 -12.77
CA TYR A 267 11.27 -10.22 -13.33
C TYR A 267 10.14 -9.31 -12.88
N THR A 268 9.18 -9.07 -13.77
CA THR A 268 7.98 -8.31 -13.44
C THR A 268 6.74 -8.90 -14.07
N ASP A 269 5.68 -8.97 -13.28
CA ASP A 269 4.35 -9.28 -13.75
C ASP A 269 3.43 -8.12 -13.42
N THR A 270 2.57 -7.74 -14.35
CA THR A 270 1.59 -6.66 -14.16
C THR A 270 0.21 -7.17 -14.53
N TYR A 271 -0.74 -6.98 -13.63
CA TYR A 271 -2.12 -7.41 -13.85
C TYR A 271 -3.08 -6.23 -13.81
N ILE A 272 -4.19 -6.37 -14.51
CA ILE A 272 -5.26 -5.39 -14.57
C ILE A 272 -6.60 -6.03 -14.19
N LEU A 273 -7.44 -5.23 -13.52
CA LEU A 273 -8.84 -5.56 -13.28
C LEU A 273 -9.68 -4.94 -14.39
N LYS A 274 -10.57 -5.74 -14.99
CA LYS A 274 -11.51 -5.30 -16.02
C LYS A 274 -12.91 -5.73 -15.63
N MET A 275 -13.86 -4.80 -15.64
CA MET A 275 -15.26 -5.13 -15.45
C MET A 275 -15.78 -5.93 -16.65
N SER A 276 -16.47 -7.03 -16.38
CA SER A 276 -17.17 -7.85 -17.37
C SER A 276 -18.61 -7.35 -17.56
N PRO A 277 -19.23 -7.50 -18.74
CA PRO A 277 -20.65 -7.30 -18.86
C PRO A 277 -21.50 -8.43 -18.23
N GLN A 278 -20.89 -9.56 -17.90
CA GLN A 278 -21.56 -10.68 -17.26
C GLN A 278 -21.83 -10.37 -15.79
N GLN A 279 -22.96 -10.84 -15.26
CA GLN A 279 -23.35 -10.64 -13.88
C GLN A 279 -23.62 -11.96 -13.18
N HIS A 280 -23.24 -12.01 -11.90
CA HIS A 280 -23.61 -13.07 -10.97
C HIS A 280 -24.13 -12.43 -9.67
N ASN A 281 -25.27 -12.93 -9.19
CA ASN A 281 -25.93 -12.41 -7.99
C ASN A 281 -26.16 -10.88 -8.02
N GLY A 282 -26.44 -10.31 -9.22
CA GLY A 282 -26.70 -8.88 -9.40
C GLY A 282 -25.46 -7.96 -9.44
N PHE A 283 -24.24 -8.54 -9.51
CA PHE A 283 -22.98 -7.82 -9.64
C PHE A 283 -22.23 -8.26 -10.89
N TYR A 284 -21.54 -7.31 -11.53
CA TYR A 284 -20.67 -7.60 -12.67
C TYR A 284 -19.47 -8.41 -12.28
N ASP A 285 -19.10 -9.41 -13.08
CA ASP A 285 -17.86 -10.17 -12.88
C ASP A 285 -16.64 -9.26 -13.04
N ILE A 286 -15.57 -9.56 -12.35
CA ILE A 286 -14.29 -8.88 -12.48
C ILE A 286 -13.29 -9.85 -13.10
N ILE A 287 -12.72 -9.45 -14.23
CA ILE A 287 -11.67 -10.19 -14.91
C ILE A 287 -10.32 -9.62 -14.47
N TRP A 288 -9.57 -10.42 -13.74
CA TRP A 288 -8.17 -10.19 -13.48
C TRP A 288 -7.34 -10.88 -14.54
N ARG A 289 -6.42 -10.19 -15.16
CA ARG A 289 -5.58 -10.74 -16.21
C ARG A 289 -4.26 -10.03 -16.31
N GLU A 290 -3.28 -10.74 -16.84
CA GLU A 290 -1.99 -10.20 -17.18
C GLU A 290 -2.08 -9.11 -18.26
N LYS A 291 -1.37 -8.00 -18.02
CA LYS A 291 -1.37 -6.83 -18.90
C LYS A 291 -0.52 -7.11 -20.15
N GLY A 292 -1.11 -6.87 -21.32
CA GLY A 292 -0.41 -6.99 -22.60
C GLY A 292 -0.35 -8.40 -23.19
N MET A 293 -0.73 -9.43 -22.44
CA MET A 293 -0.70 -10.83 -22.88
C MET A 293 -2.07 -11.31 -23.33
N LYS A 294 -2.18 -11.81 -24.56
CA LYS A 294 -3.43 -12.36 -25.11
C LYS A 294 -3.83 -13.68 -24.44
N ASN A 295 -2.84 -14.53 -24.18
CA ASN A 295 -3.01 -15.86 -23.57
C ASN A 295 -2.31 -15.96 -22.20
N GLY A 296 -2.14 -14.83 -21.51
CA GLY A 296 -1.56 -14.78 -20.18
C GLY A 296 -2.52 -15.29 -19.10
N GLU A 297 -2.04 -15.28 -17.87
CA GLU A 297 -2.84 -15.69 -16.72
C GLU A 297 -4.11 -14.85 -16.60
N ARG A 298 -5.22 -15.53 -16.33
CA ARG A 298 -6.54 -14.92 -16.21
C ARG A 298 -7.34 -15.61 -15.14
N LYS A 299 -8.00 -14.79 -14.27
CA LYS A 299 -8.99 -15.25 -13.29
C LYS A 299 -10.28 -14.47 -13.47
N VAL A 300 -11.40 -15.10 -13.14
CA VAL A 300 -12.70 -14.45 -13.10
C VAL A 300 -13.18 -14.46 -11.66
N TYR A 301 -13.40 -13.29 -11.11
CA TYR A 301 -13.99 -13.12 -9.80
C TYR A 301 -15.48 -12.90 -9.94
N ARG A 302 -16.26 -13.66 -9.17
CA ARG A 302 -17.72 -13.58 -9.11
C ARG A 302 -18.16 -13.15 -7.73
N TRP A 303 -19.28 -12.45 -7.68
CA TRP A 303 -19.86 -11.99 -6.42
C TRP A 303 -20.43 -13.19 -5.63
N ASP A 304 -19.96 -13.35 -4.41
CA ASP A 304 -20.50 -14.25 -3.41
C ASP A 304 -21.45 -13.44 -2.50
N ALA A 305 -22.75 -13.71 -2.59
CA ALA A 305 -23.76 -12.95 -1.86
C ALA A 305 -23.75 -13.21 -0.35
N GLU A 306 -23.32 -14.40 0.09
CA GLU A 306 -23.23 -14.74 1.52
C GLU A 306 -22.05 -14.02 2.17
N LYS A 307 -20.90 -14.00 1.50
CA LYS A 307 -19.69 -13.34 2.00
C LYS A 307 -19.68 -11.84 1.71
N GLN A 308 -20.50 -11.38 0.78
CA GLN A 308 -20.52 -10.02 0.27
C GLN A 308 -19.13 -9.57 -0.25
N GLU A 309 -18.45 -10.46 -0.94
CA GLU A 309 -17.13 -10.25 -1.57
C GLU A 309 -17.04 -11.02 -2.89
N TYR A 310 -16.03 -10.66 -3.70
CA TYR A 310 -15.70 -11.39 -4.92
C TYR A 310 -14.80 -12.59 -4.61
N GLY A 311 -15.21 -13.78 -5.03
CA GLY A 311 -14.42 -15.00 -5.01
C GLY A 311 -13.90 -15.39 -6.38
N SER A 312 -12.66 -15.92 -6.49
CA SER A 312 -12.17 -16.52 -7.73
C SER A 312 -12.85 -17.88 -7.94
N LEU A 313 -13.26 -18.13 -9.18
CA LEU A 313 -13.49 -19.50 -9.62
C LEU A 313 -12.11 -20.10 -9.95
N GLU A 314 -11.77 -21.17 -9.31
CA GLU A 314 -10.62 -22.00 -9.66
C GLU A 314 -10.80 -22.65 -11.04
#